data_bfc9d32d716fe3e72e643a83573c68ef
#
_entry.id   bfc9d32d716fe3e72e643a83573c68ef
#
_cell.length_a   1.000
_cell.length_b   1.000
_cell.length_c   1.000
_cell.angle_alpha   90.00
_cell.angle_beta   90.00
_cell.angle_gamma   90.00
#
_symmetry.space_group_name_H-M   'P 1'
#
loop_
_entity.id
_entity.type
_entity.pdbx_description
1 polymer ?
#
loop_
_entity_poly.entity_id
_entity_poly.type
_entity_poly.pdbx_seq_one_letter_code
_entity_poly.pdbx_strand_id
1 'polypeptide(L)'
;MSLIVKIKKQLDNFMLSVDMELTDEVVSVIGMSGSGKSRTLKCIAGIETPDSGFISLNGRVLYDSKKRINLQPGKRRVGYLFQDYALFPTMTVMENICIAMGQRNEEKVKGWLKRYGLEGMAYTYPNHLSGGQRQRVAMLRMLAAKPECILLDEPFRHWMSM
;
A
#
# COMPACT_ATOMS: atom_id res chain seq x y z
N MET A 1 -8.11 -14.75 -4.51
CA MET A 1 -8.07 -13.32 -4.87
C MET A 1 -7.96 -13.24 -6.38
N SER A 2 -8.63 -12.30 -7.04
CA SER A 2 -8.48 -12.06 -8.48
C SER A 2 -8.27 -10.55 -8.69
N LEU A 3 -7.14 -10.18 -9.28
CA LEU A 3 -6.81 -8.79 -9.64
C LEU A 3 -6.59 -8.71 -11.13
N ILE A 4 -7.41 -7.91 -11.82
CA ILE A 4 -7.28 -7.64 -13.26
C ILE A 4 -6.86 -6.18 -13.42
N VAL A 5 -5.78 -5.94 -14.17
CA VAL A 5 -5.26 -4.61 -14.45
C VAL A 5 -4.96 -4.48 -15.93
N LYS A 6 -5.76 -3.68 -16.64
CA LYS A 6 -5.60 -3.38 -18.07
C LYS A 6 -5.66 -1.86 -18.24
N ILE A 7 -4.52 -1.20 -18.12
CA ILE A 7 -4.46 0.27 -18.08
C ILE A 7 -3.41 0.83 -19.02
N LYS A 8 -3.65 2.08 -19.45
CA LYS A 8 -2.65 2.91 -20.12
C LYS A 8 -2.51 4.22 -19.36
N LYS A 9 -1.27 4.70 -19.24
CA LYS A 9 -0.96 5.97 -18.63
C LYS A 9 0.22 6.62 -19.33
N GLN A 10 0.05 7.84 -19.84
CA GLN A 10 1.13 8.63 -20.39
C GLN A 10 2.05 9.08 -19.26
N LEU A 11 3.31 8.78 -19.38
CA LEU A 11 4.39 9.32 -18.56
C LEU A 11 5.20 10.28 -19.43
N ASP A 12 6.07 11.08 -18.81
CA ASP A 12 6.81 12.15 -19.51
C ASP A 12 7.51 11.65 -20.78
N ASN A 13 8.10 10.45 -20.73
CA ASN A 13 8.96 9.93 -21.80
C ASN A 13 8.37 8.69 -22.52
N PHE A 14 7.31 8.07 -22.02
CA PHE A 14 6.73 6.87 -22.65
C PHE A 14 5.29 6.61 -22.20
N MET A 15 4.58 5.79 -22.96
CA MET A 15 3.26 5.28 -22.61
C MET A 15 3.43 3.99 -21.78
N LEU A 16 3.07 4.07 -20.50
CA LEU A 16 2.94 2.89 -19.65
C LEU A 16 1.70 2.10 -20.08
N SER A 17 1.88 0.86 -20.49
CA SER A 17 0.79 -0.07 -20.82
C SER A 17 0.94 -1.33 -19.96
N VAL A 18 -0.09 -1.64 -19.19
CA VAL A 18 -0.13 -2.80 -18.30
C VAL A 18 -1.32 -3.66 -18.66
N ASP A 19 -1.08 -4.95 -18.89
CA ASP A 19 -2.12 -5.97 -19.05
C ASP A 19 -1.70 -7.18 -18.23
N MET A 20 -2.37 -7.39 -17.07
CA MET A 20 -2.09 -8.52 -16.19
C MET A 20 -3.36 -8.98 -15.47
N GLU A 21 -3.38 -10.28 -15.20
CA GLU A 21 -4.40 -10.93 -14.40
C GLU A 21 -3.72 -11.84 -13.37
N LEU A 22 -4.01 -11.66 -12.10
CA LEU A 22 -3.36 -12.33 -10.98
C LEU A 22 -4.41 -13.06 -10.13
N THR A 23 -4.10 -14.28 -9.70
CA THR A 23 -5.00 -15.12 -8.90
C THR A 23 -4.25 -15.76 -7.74
N ASP A 24 -4.62 -15.40 -6.49
CA ASP A 24 -4.12 -15.99 -5.23
C ASP A 24 -2.60 -16.27 -5.17
N GLU A 25 -1.81 -15.32 -5.70
CA GLU A 25 -0.38 -15.47 -5.85
C GLU A 25 0.39 -14.26 -5.30
N VAL A 26 1.69 -14.46 -5.05
CA VAL A 26 2.64 -13.40 -4.77
C VAL A 26 3.42 -13.12 -6.05
N VAL A 27 3.31 -11.90 -6.56
CA VAL A 27 3.96 -11.48 -7.80
C VAL A 27 5.00 -10.40 -7.52
N SER A 28 6.19 -10.56 -8.09
CA SER A 28 7.24 -9.56 -8.08
C SER A 28 7.31 -8.86 -9.43
N VAL A 29 7.18 -7.53 -9.43
CA VAL A 29 7.34 -6.70 -10.62
C VAL A 29 8.78 -6.24 -10.70
N ILE A 30 9.54 -6.79 -11.66
CA ILE A 30 10.95 -6.49 -11.89
C ILE A 30 11.10 -5.56 -13.10
N GLY A 31 12.04 -4.64 -13.04
CA GLY A 31 12.36 -3.74 -14.16
C GLY A 31 13.27 -2.59 -13.70
N MET A 32 13.84 -1.89 -14.67
CA MET A 32 14.75 -0.76 -14.42
C MET A 32 14.08 0.35 -13.62
N SER A 33 14.87 1.21 -12.96
CA SER A 33 14.35 2.43 -12.36
C SER A 33 13.66 3.28 -13.43
N GLY A 34 12.52 3.87 -13.07
CA GLY A 34 11.74 4.68 -14.03
C GLY A 34 10.82 3.89 -14.97
N SER A 35 10.82 2.55 -14.97
CA SER A 35 9.99 1.71 -15.87
C SER A 35 8.48 1.75 -15.57
N GLY A 36 8.03 2.51 -14.58
CA GLY A 36 6.60 2.65 -14.26
C GLY A 36 6.06 1.69 -13.19
N LYS A 37 6.90 0.89 -12.51
CA LYS A 37 6.47 -0.04 -11.46
C LYS A 37 5.65 0.64 -10.36
N SER A 38 6.20 1.66 -9.73
CA SER A 38 5.52 2.43 -8.67
C SER A 38 4.26 3.12 -9.19
N ARG A 39 4.26 3.60 -10.44
CA ARG A 39 3.07 4.20 -11.07
C ARG A 39 1.96 3.18 -11.26
N THR A 40 2.30 1.96 -11.70
CA THR A 40 1.34 0.85 -11.80
C THR A 40 0.71 0.55 -10.45
N LEU A 41 1.51 0.38 -9.40
CA LEU A 41 1.02 0.12 -8.05
C LEU A 41 0.14 1.27 -7.53
N LYS A 42 0.52 2.52 -7.76
CA LYS A 42 -0.28 3.71 -7.40
C LYS A 42 -1.60 3.78 -8.16
N CYS A 43 -1.61 3.39 -9.45
CA CYS A 43 -2.86 3.29 -10.22
C CYS A 43 -3.80 2.23 -9.64
N ILE A 44 -3.30 1.07 -9.25
CA ILE A 44 -4.11 0.02 -8.60
C ILE A 44 -4.66 0.51 -7.27
N ALA A 45 -3.85 1.15 -6.45
CA ALA A 45 -4.27 1.71 -5.16
C ALA A 45 -5.23 2.91 -5.29
N GLY A 46 -5.32 3.55 -6.48
CA GLY A 46 -6.14 4.74 -6.72
C GLY A 46 -5.50 6.05 -6.25
N ILE A 47 -4.22 6.02 -5.94
CA ILE A 47 -3.41 7.20 -5.61
C ILE A 47 -3.16 8.03 -6.87
N GLU A 48 -3.01 7.35 -8.01
CA GLU A 48 -2.93 7.95 -9.33
C GLU A 48 -4.05 7.41 -10.22
N THR A 49 -4.52 8.24 -11.14
CA THR A 49 -5.57 7.84 -12.10
C THR A 49 -4.91 7.46 -13.42
N PRO A 50 -5.19 6.25 -13.98
CA PRO A 50 -4.81 5.92 -15.35
C PRO A 50 -5.53 6.82 -16.36
N ASP A 51 -4.97 6.98 -17.56
CA ASP A 51 -5.62 7.76 -18.63
C ASP A 51 -6.74 6.94 -19.28
N SER A 52 -6.56 5.63 -19.36
CA SER A 52 -7.61 4.72 -19.87
C SER A 52 -7.44 3.31 -19.34
N GLY A 53 -8.50 2.51 -19.45
CA GLY A 53 -8.46 1.08 -19.14
C GLY A 53 -9.42 0.66 -18.03
N PHE A 54 -9.05 -0.43 -17.37
CA PHE A 54 -9.90 -1.13 -16.42
C PHE A 54 -9.06 -1.75 -15.28
N ILE A 55 -9.56 -1.66 -14.06
CA ILE A 55 -9.01 -2.33 -12.88
C ILE A 55 -10.15 -2.96 -12.10
N SER A 56 -10.04 -4.25 -11.75
CA SER A 56 -10.97 -4.90 -10.83
C SER A 56 -10.25 -5.77 -9.81
N LEU A 57 -10.83 -5.88 -8.62
CA LEU A 57 -10.35 -6.72 -7.52
C LEU A 57 -11.54 -7.57 -7.03
N ASN A 58 -11.40 -8.89 -7.06
CA ASN A 58 -12.44 -9.85 -6.67
C ASN A 58 -13.80 -9.57 -7.35
N GLY A 59 -13.80 -9.26 -8.66
CA GLY A 59 -14.99 -8.90 -9.43
C GLY A 59 -15.53 -7.47 -9.20
N ARG A 60 -15.01 -6.77 -8.19
CA ARG A 60 -15.38 -5.37 -7.93
C ARG A 60 -14.58 -4.42 -8.80
N VAL A 61 -15.24 -3.62 -9.62
CA VAL A 61 -14.60 -2.62 -10.48
C VAL A 61 -14.05 -1.48 -9.63
N LEU A 62 -12.74 -1.25 -9.70
CA LEU A 62 -12.04 -0.16 -9.01
C LEU A 62 -11.88 1.07 -9.92
N TYR A 63 -11.63 0.82 -11.21
CA TYR A 63 -11.48 1.82 -12.25
C TYR A 63 -12.01 1.29 -13.58
N ASP A 64 -12.76 2.11 -14.30
CA ASP A 64 -13.22 1.84 -15.66
C ASP A 64 -13.40 3.19 -16.39
N SER A 65 -12.51 3.47 -17.35
CA SER A 65 -12.54 4.73 -18.09
C SER A 65 -13.77 4.87 -18.97
N LYS A 66 -14.31 3.75 -19.51
CA LYS A 66 -15.50 3.76 -20.38
C LYS A 66 -16.76 4.03 -19.57
N LYS A 67 -16.87 3.45 -18.37
CA LYS A 67 -18.00 3.63 -17.46
C LYS A 67 -17.85 4.82 -16.51
N ARG A 68 -16.73 5.56 -16.59
CA ARG A 68 -16.40 6.68 -15.70
C ARG A 68 -16.40 6.28 -14.22
N ILE A 69 -15.95 5.06 -13.90
CA ILE A 69 -15.80 4.58 -12.54
C ILE A 69 -14.36 4.84 -12.10
N ASN A 70 -14.19 5.50 -10.94
CA ASN A 70 -12.90 5.67 -10.29
C ASN A 70 -13.10 5.70 -8.77
N LEU A 71 -12.94 4.55 -8.12
CA LEU A 71 -13.08 4.46 -6.68
C LEU A 71 -11.91 5.16 -5.98
N GLN A 72 -12.24 5.94 -4.96
CA GLN A 72 -11.24 6.55 -4.08
C GLN A 72 -10.40 5.47 -3.38
N PRO A 73 -9.11 5.74 -3.03
CA PRO A 73 -8.21 4.77 -2.39
C PRO A 73 -8.82 4.03 -1.21
N GLY A 74 -9.43 4.74 -0.26
CA GLY A 74 -10.05 4.15 0.93
C GLY A 74 -11.20 3.17 0.65
N LYS A 75 -11.81 3.24 -0.54
CA LYS A 75 -12.90 2.33 -0.95
C LYS A 75 -12.39 1.11 -1.73
N ARG A 76 -11.10 1.08 -2.10
CA ARG A 76 -10.54 -0.01 -2.92
C ARG A 76 -10.19 -1.26 -2.13
N ARG A 77 -10.05 -1.17 -0.81
CA ARG A 77 -9.55 -2.23 0.08
C ARG A 77 -8.20 -2.79 -0.36
N VAL A 78 -7.35 -1.91 -0.86
CA VAL A 78 -5.98 -2.20 -1.27
C VAL A 78 -5.04 -1.59 -0.24
N GLY A 79 -4.19 -2.42 0.36
CA GLY A 79 -3.10 -1.97 1.22
C GLY A 79 -1.92 -1.52 0.36
N TYR A 80 -1.37 -0.35 0.64
CA TYR A 80 -0.20 0.17 -0.06
C TYR A 80 0.89 0.53 0.95
N LEU A 81 2.05 -0.09 0.82
CA LEU A 81 3.24 0.28 1.58
C LEU A 81 4.07 1.25 0.75
N PHE A 82 4.11 2.51 1.18
CA PHE A 82 4.93 3.56 0.56
C PHE A 82 6.41 3.35 0.86
N GLN A 83 7.26 3.80 -0.05
CA GLN A 83 8.70 3.74 0.08
C GLN A 83 9.22 4.53 1.30
N ASP A 84 8.58 5.65 1.65
CA ASP A 84 8.86 6.51 2.82
C ASP A 84 8.00 6.16 4.05
N TYR A 85 7.27 5.02 3.97
CA TYR A 85 6.36 4.52 5.00
C TYR A 85 5.13 5.40 5.26
N ALA A 86 5.11 6.67 4.88
CA ALA A 86 4.04 7.64 5.01
C ALA A 86 3.30 7.60 6.37
N LEU A 87 4.02 7.42 7.48
CA LEU A 87 3.45 7.48 8.82
C LEU A 87 3.01 8.92 9.13
N PHE A 88 1.91 9.07 9.86
CA PHE A 88 1.46 10.37 10.34
C PHE A 88 2.41 10.87 11.43
N PRO A 89 3.22 11.92 11.20
CA PRO A 89 4.29 12.31 12.11
C PRO A 89 3.79 12.90 13.42
N THR A 90 2.57 13.42 13.44
CA THR A 90 1.90 14.02 14.61
C THR A 90 1.10 13.01 15.43
N MET A 91 1.08 11.75 15.02
CA MET A 91 0.40 10.65 15.68
C MET A 91 1.41 9.66 16.27
N THR A 92 1.14 9.13 17.44
CA THR A 92 1.89 8.04 18.04
C THR A 92 1.75 6.74 17.21
N VAL A 93 2.57 5.74 17.47
CA VAL A 93 2.45 4.40 16.88
C VAL A 93 1.05 3.83 17.08
N MET A 94 0.51 3.93 18.29
CA MET A 94 -0.84 3.50 18.63
C MET A 94 -1.88 4.16 17.73
N GLU A 95 -1.85 5.49 17.62
CA GLU A 95 -2.79 6.26 16.83
C GLU A 95 -2.68 5.96 15.33
N ASN A 96 -1.44 5.85 14.82
CA ASN A 96 -1.21 5.45 13.43
C ASN A 96 -1.86 4.11 13.06
N ILE A 97 -1.85 3.14 13.97
CA ILE A 97 -2.46 1.83 13.73
C ILE A 97 -3.98 1.89 13.93
N CYS A 98 -4.45 2.53 15.00
CA CYS A 98 -5.87 2.62 15.32
C CYS A 98 -6.69 3.35 14.24
N ILE A 99 -6.14 4.41 13.63
CA ILE A 99 -6.84 5.14 12.57
C ILE A 99 -7.14 4.24 11.35
N ALA A 100 -6.22 3.32 11.03
CA ALA A 100 -6.41 2.36 9.93
C ALA A 100 -7.40 1.24 10.30
N MET A 101 -7.55 0.93 11.59
CA MET A 101 -8.56 -0.01 12.08
C MET A 101 -9.99 0.56 12.03
N GLY A 102 -10.14 1.89 11.94
CA GLY A 102 -11.43 2.57 12.09
C GLY A 102 -12.01 2.53 13.50
N GLN A 103 -11.25 2.02 14.46
CA GLN A 103 -11.65 1.93 15.89
C GLN A 103 -10.41 1.92 16.79
N ARG A 104 -10.55 2.41 18.01
CA ARG A 104 -9.51 2.34 19.02
C ARG A 104 -9.60 1.01 19.77
N ASN A 105 -8.55 0.18 19.68
CA ASN A 105 -8.42 -1.06 20.42
C ASN A 105 -6.96 -1.23 20.85
N GLU A 106 -6.63 -0.64 21.99
CA GLU A 106 -5.25 -0.58 22.49
C GLU A 106 -4.70 -1.96 22.83
N GLU A 107 -5.50 -2.83 23.44
CA GLU A 107 -5.07 -4.18 23.81
C GLU A 107 -4.61 -4.97 22.58
N LYS A 108 -5.42 -4.95 21.52
CA LYS A 108 -5.10 -5.62 20.26
C LYS A 108 -3.83 -5.04 19.62
N VAL A 109 -3.70 -3.72 19.60
CA VAL A 109 -2.51 -3.06 19.04
C VAL A 109 -1.28 -3.39 19.87
N LYS A 110 -1.35 -3.36 21.20
CA LYS A 110 -0.24 -3.76 22.09
C LYS A 110 0.18 -5.22 21.85
N GLY A 111 -0.77 -6.13 21.65
CA GLY A 111 -0.50 -7.52 21.27
C GLY A 111 0.25 -7.64 19.94
N TRP A 112 -0.15 -6.86 18.92
CA TRP A 112 0.57 -6.80 17.65
C TRP A 112 1.98 -6.20 17.81
N LEU A 113 2.13 -5.10 18.55
CA LEU A 113 3.43 -4.48 18.80
C LEU A 113 4.40 -5.46 19.45
N LYS A 114 3.96 -6.20 20.47
CA LYS A 114 4.76 -7.24 21.10
C LYS A 114 5.20 -8.32 20.10
N ARG A 115 4.26 -8.84 19.30
CA ARG A 115 4.54 -9.88 18.28
C ARG A 115 5.56 -9.44 17.24
N TYR A 116 5.58 -8.15 16.90
CA TYR A 116 6.48 -7.60 15.86
C TYR A 116 7.73 -6.92 16.44
N GLY A 117 8.06 -7.16 17.72
CA GLY A 117 9.28 -6.62 18.37
C GLY A 117 9.26 -5.11 18.52
N LEU A 118 8.08 -4.54 18.79
CA LEU A 118 7.84 -3.10 19.02
C LEU A 118 7.24 -2.85 20.42
N GLU A 119 7.45 -3.78 21.36
CA GLU A 119 6.96 -3.66 22.73
C GLU A 119 7.48 -2.36 23.37
N GLY A 120 6.62 -1.63 24.08
CA GLY A 120 6.96 -0.34 24.68
C GLY A 120 6.86 0.87 23.72
N MET A 121 6.70 0.66 22.39
CA MET A 121 6.71 1.74 21.41
C MET A 121 5.31 2.35 21.14
N ALA A 122 4.27 1.90 21.82
CA ALA A 122 2.88 2.30 21.56
C ALA A 122 2.67 3.83 21.53
N TYR A 123 3.32 4.55 22.43
CA TYR A 123 3.17 6.00 22.59
C TYR A 123 4.36 6.80 22.02
N THR A 124 5.24 6.13 21.26
CA THR A 124 6.36 6.77 20.58
C THR A 124 5.91 7.41 19.28
N TYR A 125 6.43 8.56 18.91
CA TYR A 125 6.20 9.22 17.63
C TYR A 125 7.14 8.67 16.54
N PRO A 126 6.74 8.69 15.25
CA PRO A 126 7.52 8.13 14.14
C PRO A 126 8.95 8.66 14.00
N ASN A 127 9.19 9.92 14.36
CA ASN A 127 10.52 10.54 14.30
C ASN A 127 11.53 9.95 15.32
N HIS A 128 11.04 9.31 16.36
CA HIS A 128 11.88 8.65 17.38
C HIS A 128 12.11 7.15 17.10
N LEU A 129 11.61 6.63 15.99
CA LEU A 129 11.76 5.23 15.59
C LEU A 129 12.96 5.06 14.63
N SER A 130 13.64 3.92 14.72
CA SER A 130 14.59 3.51 13.69
C SER A 130 13.89 3.24 12.35
N GLY A 131 14.65 3.18 11.24
CA GLY A 131 14.09 2.87 9.91
C GLY A 131 13.31 1.55 9.91
N GLY A 132 13.87 0.49 10.48
CA GLY A 132 13.21 -0.81 10.58
C GLY A 132 11.98 -0.81 11.50
N GLN A 133 11.98 0.00 12.57
CA GLN A 133 10.80 0.18 13.42
C GLN A 133 9.70 0.91 12.66
N ARG A 134 10.01 2.01 11.95
CA ARG A 134 9.03 2.72 11.09
C ARG A 134 8.42 1.79 10.05
N GLN A 135 9.23 0.97 9.39
CA GLN A 135 8.75 0.00 8.42
C GLN A 135 7.74 -0.98 9.03
N ARG A 136 8.07 -1.58 10.18
CA ARG A 136 7.17 -2.52 10.87
C ARG A 136 5.87 -1.85 11.32
N VAL A 137 5.93 -0.61 11.81
CA VAL A 137 4.72 0.17 12.15
C VAL A 137 3.86 0.44 10.92
N ALA A 138 4.47 0.82 9.79
CA ALA A 138 3.74 1.05 8.53
C ALA A 138 3.07 -0.23 8.01
N MET A 139 3.76 -1.37 8.09
CA MET A 139 3.18 -2.68 7.77
C MET A 139 2.00 -3.01 8.68
N LEU A 140 2.14 -2.83 9.99
CA LEU A 140 1.03 -3.05 10.94
C LEU A 140 -0.16 -2.14 10.64
N ARG A 141 0.07 -0.86 10.36
CA ARG A 141 -0.98 0.09 9.97
C ARG A 141 -1.71 -0.37 8.70
N MET A 142 -0.97 -0.78 7.68
CA MET A 142 -1.54 -1.28 6.43
C MET A 142 -2.39 -2.54 6.67
N LEU A 143 -1.87 -3.52 7.43
CA LEU A 143 -2.58 -4.77 7.74
C LEU A 143 -3.81 -4.54 8.65
N ALA A 144 -3.76 -3.52 9.50
CA ALA A 144 -4.87 -3.14 10.38
C ALA A 144 -6.14 -2.78 9.62
N ALA A 145 -6.01 -2.24 8.41
CA ALA A 145 -7.13 -1.93 7.51
C ALA A 145 -7.76 -3.18 6.86
N LYS A 146 -7.22 -4.39 7.09
CA LYS A 146 -7.67 -5.67 6.50
C LYS A 146 -7.83 -5.59 4.97
N PRO A 147 -6.79 -5.26 4.23
CA PRO A 147 -6.86 -5.15 2.78
C PRO A 147 -7.13 -6.52 2.12
N GLU A 148 -7.80 -6.49 0.97
CA GLU A 148 -8.00 -7.66 0.10
C GLU A 148 -6.79 -7.93 -0.80
N CYS A 149 -5.99 -6.91 -1.07
CA CYS A 149 -4.75 -6.96 -1.86
C CYS A 149 -3.70 -6.07 -1.19
N ILE A 150 -2.44 -6.51 -1.20
CA ILE A 150 -1.31 -5.77 -0.64
C ILE A 150 -0.33 -5.42 -1.76
N LEU A 151 0.03 -4.16 -1.85
CA LEU A 151 1.01 -3.62 -2.78
C LEU A 151 2.21 -3.08 -1.99
N LEU A 152 3.39 -3.60 -2.31
CA LEU A 152 4.65 -3.22 -1.66
C LEU A 152 5.55 -2.51 -2.68
N ASP A 153 5.83 -1.23 -2.46
CA ASP A 153 6.70 -0.43 -3.32
C ASP A 153 8.11 -0.36 -2.70
N GLU A 154 9.07 -1.06 -3.31
CA GLU A 154 10.46 -1.20 -2.84
C GLU A 154 10.61 -1.57 -1.34
N PRO A 155 9.96 -2.64 -0.85
CA PRO A 155 9.86 -2.92 0.59
C PRO A 155 11.20 -3.24 1.27
N PHE A 156 12.27 -3.55 0.51
CA PHE A 156 13.57 -3.99 1.04
C PHE A 156 14.68 -2.95 0.88
N ARG A 157 14.39 -1.72 0.46
CA ARG A 157 15.39 -0.70 0.16
C ARG A 157 16.35 -0.42 1.33
N HIS A 158 15.86 -0.46 2.57
CA HIS A 158 16.67 -0.20 3.76
C HIS A 158 17.44 -1.42 4.30
N TRP A 159 17.23 -2.60 3.72
CA TRP A 159 17.91 -3.82 4.14
C TRP A 159 19.22 -4.04 3.36
N MET A 160 19.39 -3.36 2.23
CA MET A 160 20.57 -3.48 1.38
C MET A 160 21.63 -2.39 1.65
N SER A 161 21.45 -1.58 2.69
CA SER A 161 22.36 -0.48 3.08
C SER A 161 23.20 -0.83 4.33
N MET A 162 23.39 -2.12 4.63
CA MET A 162 24.33 -2.58 5.66
C MET A 162 25.55 -3.21 5.02
#